data_f339c13af66fea593478a1af600c699a
#
_entry.id   f339c13af66fea593478a1af600c699a
#
_cell.length_a   1.000
_cell.length_b   1.000
_cell.length_c   1.000
_cell.angle_alpha   90.00
_cell.angle_beta   90.00
_cell.angle_gamma   90.00
#
_symmetry.space_group_name_H-M   'P 1'
#
loop_
_entity.id
_entity.type
_entity.pdbx_description
1 polymer ?
#
loop_
_entity_poly.entity_id
_entity_poly.type
_entity_poly.pdbx_seq_one_letter_code
_entity_poly.pdbx_strand_id
1 'polypeptide(L)'
;MSIVYCLLPAAYSQDTLTFFSPSPDFNKKRFASVVSLQAVGYGGSLVLLSTAWYKDYPQSSFHSFDDSPEWLQMDKAGHLITSWYLGRIGSDMYEWSGVKKKKAVLYGALSGWAYLTAIETMDGFSDGWGFSWTDFSANTLGTVFIIGQKFLSCKEGASPLSKGVSWLSLKFSFRQTDFPPYRPSLLGKNLSEQIIKDYNGQSYWLSFNLSSFMKEKSKFPKWLNLAFGYGGEAMISGRNEFIILENGNTIWMERYRQYYFSLDIDLSRIKTKSHFLKTIFETISFIKIPAPTLEWNKNGMKF
;
A
#
# COMPACT_ATOMS: atom_id res chain seq x y z
N MET A 1 -3.76 -72.02 -5.86
CA MET A 1 -2.88 -70.79 -5.78
C MET A 1 -3.74 -69.55 -5.66
N SER A 2 -4.03 -69.12 -4.43
CA SER A 2 -4.92 -67.99 -4.16
C SER A 2 -4.09 -66.73 -3.98
N ILE A 3 -4.31 -65.75 -4.84
CA ILE A 3 -3.63 -64.46 -4.77
C ILE A 3 -4.45 -63.57 -3.81
N VAL A 4 -3.87 -63.29 -2.63
CA VAL A 4 -4.41 -62.34 -1.66
C VAL A 4 -3.99 -60.97 -2.09
N TYR A 5 -4.94 -60.17 -2.59
CA TYR A 5 -4.74 -58.73 -2.79
C TYR A 5 -4.77 -58.01 -1.43
N CYS A 6 -3.62 -57.61 -0.96
CA CYS A 6 -3.48 -56.69 0.17
C CYS A 6 -3.88 -55.29 -0.27
N LEU A 7 -5.14 -54.92 0.01
CA LEU A 7 -5.58 -53.52 -0.08
C LEU A 7 -4.95 -52.75 1.10
N LEU A 8 -3.81 -52.09 0.84
CA LEU A 8 -3.30 -51.05 1.74
C LEU A 8 -4.24 -49.85 1.61
N PRO A 9 -4.84 -49.36 2.71
CA PRO A 9 -5.56 -48.11 2.65
C PRO A 9 -4.52 -47.02 2.35
N ALA A 10 -4.73 -46.31 1.26
CA ALA A 10 -4.00 -45.05 1.01
C ALA A 10 -4.24 -44.17 2.23
N ALA A 11 -3.23 -44.01 3.05
CA ALA A 11 -3.22 -43.00 4.10
C ALA A 11 -3.33 -41.65 3.41
N TYR A 12 -4.55 -41.12 3.32
CA TYR A 12 -4.77 -39.72 3.04
C TYR A 12 -4.04 -38.96 4.18
N SER A 13 -2.88 -38.44 3.87
CA SER A 13 -2.26 -37.41 4.69
C SER A 13 -3.28 -36.28 4.82
N GLN A 14 -3.94 -36.22 5.97
CA GLN A 14 -4.64 -35.02 6.37
C GLN A 14 -3.57 -33.95 6.51
N ASP A 15 -3.35 -33.16 5.45
CA ASP A 15 -2.63 -31.91 5.54
C ASP A 15 -3.32 -31.10 6.65
N THR A 16 -2.71 -31.09 7.81
CA THR A 16 -3.20 -30.30 8.94
C THR A 16 -3.18 -28.86 8.49
N LEU A 17 -4.37 -28.31 8.19
CA LEU A 17 -4.56 -26.92 7.80
C LEU A 17 -3.90 -26.05 8.88
N THR A 18 -2.76 -25.48 8.57
CA THR A 18 -2.12 -24.52 9.47
C THR A 18 -2.94 -23.23 9.49
N PHE A 19 -2.87 -22.49 10.60
CA PHE A 19 -3.57 -21.20 10.74
C PHE A 19 -3.31 -20.27 9.55
N PHE A 20 -2.08 -20.28 9.02
CA PHE A 20 -1.65 -19.41 7.91
C PHE A 20 -2.03 -19.92 6.51
N SER A 21 -2.60 -21.12 6.39
CA SER A 21 -3.07 -21.64 5.11
C SER A 21 -4.50 -21.18 4.83
N PRO A 22 -4.84 -20.80 3.57
CA PRO A 22 -6.21 -20.51 3.19
C PRO A 22 -7.13 -21.71 3.47
N SER A 23 -8.36 -21.44 3.92
CA SER A 23 -9.36 -22.48 4.09
C SER A 23 -9.83 -22.98 2.70
N PRO A 24 -9.91 -24.28 2.43
CA PRO A 24 -10.38 -24.79 1.15
C PRO A 24 -11.86 -24.45 0.90
N ASP A 25 -12.65 -24.40 1.98
CA ASP A 25 -14.05 -24.05 1.97
C ASP A 25 -14.32 -22.82 2.85
N PHE A 26 -15.49 -22.19 2.64
CA PHE A 26 -15.91 -21.04 3.43
C PHE A 26 -15.96 -21.35 4.92
N ASN A 27 -15.14 -20.66 5.69
CA ASN A 27 -15.03 -20.79 7.14
C ASN A 27 -15.66 -19.58 7.85
N LYS A 28 -16.83 -19.79 8.44
CA LYS A 28 -17.61 -18.75 9.12
C LYS A 28 -16.84 -18.04 10.24
N LYS A 29 -16.04 -18.81 11.02
CA LYS A 29 -15.25 -18.23 12.14
C LYS A 29 -14.13 -17.33 11.61
N ARG A 30 -13.38 -17.81 10.60
CA ARG A 30 -12.34 -17.02 9.95
C ARG A 30 -12.92 -15.76 9.29
N PHE A 31 -14.04 -15.88 8.59
CA PHE A 31 -14.73 -14.76 7.97
C PHE A 31 -15.15 -13.71 9.02
N ALA A 32 -15.78 -14.15 10.12
CA ALA A 32 -16.14 -13.25 11.22
C ALA A 32 -14.91 -12.57 11.82
N SER A 33 -13.79 -13.30 11.98
CA SER A 33 -12.52 -12.72 12.47
C SER A 33 -11.99 -11.64 11.53
N VAL A 34 -12.05 -11.84 10.21
CA VAL A 34 -11.62 -10.83 9.22
C VAL A 34 -12.49 -9.58 9.33
N VAL A 35 -13.81 -9.74 9.34
CA VAL A 35 -14.76 -8.61 9.47
C VAL A 35 -14.54 -7.87 10.77
N SER A 36 -14.40 -8.59 11.89
CA SER A 36 -14.16 -7.97 13.21
C SER A 36 -12.83 -7.22 13.25
N LEU A 37 -11.76 -7.80 12.69
CA LEU A 37 -10.44 -7.16 12.65
C LEU A 37 -10.46 -5.88 11.80
N GLN A 38 -11.15 -5.91 10.64
CA GLN A 38 -11.31 -4.71 9.82
C GLN A 38 -12.18 -3.66 10.52
N ALA A 39 -13.29 -4.06 11.14
CA ALA A 39 -14.15 -3.13 11.87
C ALA A 39 -13.43 -2.46 13.05
N VAL A 40 -12.67 -3.22 13.83
CA VAL A 40 -11.86 -2.70 14.95
C VAL A 40 -10.69 -1.86 14.42
N GLY A 41 -9.97 -2.34 13.40
CA GLY A 41 -8.83 -1.62 12.84
C GLY A 41 -9.24 -0.31 12.17
N TYR A 42 -10.20 -0.33 11.27
CA TYR A 42 -10.69 0.87 10.59
C TYR A 42 -11.44 1.80 11.55
N GLY A 43 -12.40 1.26 12.32
CA GLY A 43 -13.15 2.05 13.29
C GLY A 43 -12.26 2.66 14.38
N GLY A 44 -11.32 1.88 14.92
CA GLY A 44 -10.34 2.36 15.90
C GLY A 44 -9.44 3.45 15.35
N SER A 45 -8.97 3.29 14.09
CA SER A 45 -8.14 4.34 13.45
C SER A 45 -8.93 5.62 13.17
N LEU A 46 -10.21 5.54 12.76
CA LEU A 46 -11.07 6.72 12.61
C LEU A 46 -11.28 7.45 13.94
N VAL A 47 -11.48 6.71 15.04
CA VAL A 47 -11.57 7.30 16.39
C VAL A 47 -10.23 7.96 16.77
N LEU A 48 -9.09 7.30 16.52
CA LEU A 48 -7.78 7.89 16.79
C LEU A 48 -7.53 9.14 15.96
N LEU A 49 -7.90 9.15 14.68
CA LEU A 49 -7.83 10.32 13.82
C LEU A 49 -8.71 11.45 14.38
N SER A 50 -9.96 11.14 14.76
CA SER A 50 -10.88 12.16 15.32
C SER A 50 -10.34 12.79 16.60
N THR A 51 -9.67 12.03 17.44
CA THR A 51 -9.18 12.50 18.75
C THR A 51 -7.78 13.07 18.74
N ALA A 52 -6.91 12.63 17.81
CA ALA A 52 -5.51 13.03 17.76
C ALA A 52 -5.19 14.05 16.64
N TRP A 53 -6.01 14.07 15.59
CA TRP A 53 -5.75 14.89 14.40
C TRP A 53 -6.77 16.02 14.27
N TYR A 54 -8.08 15.70 14.35
CA TYR A 54 -9.14 16.69 14.12
C TYR A 54 -9.47 17.54 15.34
N LYS A 55 -9.09 17.12 16.56
CA LYS A 55 -9.44 17.85 17.79
C LYS A 55 -8.90 19.29 17.84
N ASP A 56 -7.81 19.54 17.17
CA ASP A 56 -7.13 20.86 17.17
C ASP A 56 -7.73 21.80 16.08
N TYR A 57 -8.70 21.33 15.30
CA TYR A 57 -9.36 22.07 14.24
C TYR A 57 -10.87 22.18 14.51
N PRO A 58 -11.48 23.36 14.38
CA PRO A 58 -12.93 23.50 14.48
C PRO A 58 -13.68 22.63 13.46
N GLN A 59 -14.85 22.15 13.83
CA GLN A 59 -15.76 21.54 12.86
C GLN A 59 -16.45 22.64 12.04
N SER A 60 -16.62 22.37 10.76
CA SER A 60 -17.31 23.23 9.81
C SER A 60 -18.48 22.49 9.14
N SER A 61 -19.32 23.21 8.41
CA SER A 61 -20.25 22.59 7.47
C SER A 61 -19.45 21.86 6.37
N PHE A 62 -20.00 20.77 5.84
CA PHE A 62 -19.35 20.02 4.79
C PHE A 62 -18.97 20.92 3.61
N HIS A 63 -17.70 20.86 3.23
CA HIS A 63 -17.17 21.60 2.09
C HIS A 63 -16.12 20.78 1.38
N SER A 64 -15.85 21.13 0.12
CA SER A 64 -14.75 20.56 -0.68
C SER A 64 -13.60 21.55 -0.77
N PHE A 65 -12.42 21.02 -0.92
CA PHE A 65 -11.18 21.77 -1.06
C PHE A 65 -10.38 21.26 -2.27
N ASP A 66 -9.87 22.17 -3.09
CA ASP A 66 -8.98 21.80 -4.18
C ASP A 66 -7.53 21.78 -3.70
N ASP A 67 -7.04 20.61 -3.37
CA ASP A 67 -5.67 20.32 -2.94
C ASP A 67 -4.81 19.71 -4.07
N SER A 68 -5.33 19.70 -5.31
CA SER A 68 -4.63 19.12 -6.46
C SER A 68 -3.19 19.66 -6.68
N PRO A 69 -2.86 20.94 -6.40
CA PRO A 69 -1.49 21.43 -6.53
C PRO A 69 -0.62 21.18 -5.30
N GLU A 70 -1.17 20.63 -4.21
CA GLU A 70 -0.45 20.50 -2.95
C GLU A 70 0.59 19.39 -2.96
N TRP A 71 1.62 19.58 -2.14
CA TRP A 71 2.67 18.59 -1.83
C TRP A 71 3.30 17.93 -3.07
N LEU A 72 3.31 18.61 -4.21
CA LEU A 72 3.75 18.05 -5.51
C LEU A 72 3.05 16.72 -5.85
N GLN A 73 1.81 16.54 -5.45
CA GLN A 73 0.97 15.34 -5.60
C GLN A 73 1.48 14.10 -4.85
N MET A 74 2.39 14.25 -3.90
CA MET A 74 2.86 13.15 -3.05
C MET A 74 1.71 12.53 -2.25
N ASP A 75 0.81 13.36 -1.78
CA ASP A 75 -0.41 12.99 -1.10
C ASP A 75 -1.29 12.06 -1.96
N LYS A 76 -1.56 12.46 -3.21
CA LYS A 76 -2.34 11.65 -4.16
C LYS A 76 -1.70 10.30 -4.47
N ALA A 77 -0.37 10.26 -4.57
CA ALA A 77 0.37 9.01 -4.69
C ALA A 77 0.22 8.13 -3.44
N GLY A 78 0.21 8.76 -2.26
CA GLY A 78 -0.05 8.09 -0.97
C GLY A 78 -1.43 7.46 -0.92
N HIS A 79 -2.48 8.20 -1.27
CA HIS A 79 -3.85 7.71 -1.32
C HIS A 79 -4.02 6.53 -2.29
N LEU A 80 -3.47 6.63 -3.50
CA LEU A 80 -3.51 5.56 -4.49
C LEU A 80 -2.85 4.26 -3.99
N ILE A 81 -1.64 4.38 -3.43
CA ILE A 81 -0.88 3.22 -2.95
C ILE A 81 -1.54 2.62 -1.71
N THR A 82 -2.01 3.44 -0.78
CA THR A 82 -2.71 2.98 0.42
C THR A 82 -3.98 2.22 0.06
N SER A 83 -4.79 2.76 -0.84
CA SER A 83 -6.02 2.11 -1.33
C SER A 83 -5.72 0.76 -2.01
N TRP A 84 -4.72 0.73 -2.89
CA TRP A 84 -4.26 -0.51 -3.52
C TRP A 84 -3.81 -1.55 -2.50
N TYR A 85 -3.04 -1.12 -1.49
CA TYR A 85 -2.48 -2.01 -0.47
C TYR A 85 -3.53 -2.56 0.49
N LEU A 86 -4.45 -1.70 0.96
CA LEU A 86 -5.59 -2.12 1.79
C LEU A 86 -6.47 -3.11 1.03
N GLY A 87 -6.73 -2.84 -0.24
CA GLY A 87 -7.49 -3.75 -1.10
C GLY A 87 -6.79 -5.10 -1.29
N ARG A 88 -5.46 -5.10 -1.43
CA ARG A 88 -4.65 -6.32 -1.53
C ARG A 88 -4.74 -7.15 -0.26
N ILE A 89 -4.40 -6.57 0.90
CA ILE A 89 -4.44 -7.27 2.18
C ILE A 89 -5.85 -7.76 2.49
N GLY A 90 -6.85 -6.91 2.34
CA GLY A 90 -8.24 -7.29 2.56
C GLY A 90 -8.65 -8.47 1.70
N SER A 91 -8.27 -8.48 0.41
CA SER A 91 -8.54 -9.62 -0.49
C SER A 91 -7.89 -10.91 0.03
N ASP A 92 -6.61 -10.85 0.42
CA ASP A 92 -5.87 -12.01 0.91
C ASP A 92 -6.47 -12.55 2.22
N MET A 93 -6.94 -11.66 3.12
CA MET A 93 -7.63 -12.04 4.35
C MET A 93 -8.97 -12.74 4.08
N TYR A 94 -9.77 -12.25 3.12
CA TYR A 94 -11.02 -12.92 2.74
C TYR A 94 -10.76 -14.24 2.02
N GLU A 95 -9.74 -14.35 1.17
CA GLU A 95 -9.29 -15.61 0.58
C GLU A 95 -8.86 -16.61 1.66
N TRP A 96 -8.14 -16.17 2.70
CA TRP A 96 -7.78 -16.97 3.86
C TRP A 96 -8.99 -17.55 4.59
N SER A 97 -10.12 -16.84 4.60
CA SER A 97 -11.36 -17.31 5.21
C SER A 97 -12.15 -18.31 4.32
N GLY A 98 -11.65 -18.64 3.13
CA GLY A 98 -12.31 -19.54 2.18
C GLY A 98 -13.39 -18.86 1.34
N VAL A 99 -13.44 -17.53 1.30
CA VAL A 99 -14.29 -16.80 0.35
C VAL A 99 -13.74 -16.99 -1.05
N LYS A 100 -14.63 -17.27 -2.02
CA LYS A 100 -14.25 -17.43 -3.44
C LYS A 100 -13.49 -16.21 -3.94
N LYS A 101 -12.37 -16.42 -4.62
CA LYS A 101 -11.38 -15.42 -5.02
C LYS A 101 -11.99 -14.11 -5.56
N LYS A 102 -12.91 -14.16 -6.52
CA LYS A 102 -13.56 -12.96 -7.08
C LYS A 102 -14.32 -12.15 -6.03
N LYS A 103 -15.05 -12.83 -5.10
CA LYS A 103 -15.77 -12.16 -4.02
C LYS A 103 -14.80 -11.61 -2.97
N ALA A 104 -13.75 -12.37 -2.63
CA ALA A 104 -12.71 -11.93 -1.70
C ALA A 104 -12.04 -10.64 -2.17
N VAL A 105 -11.72 -10.55 -3.46
CA VAL A 105 -11.16 -9.34 -4.07
C VAL A 105 -12.10 -8.14 -3.92
N LEU A 106 -13.38 -8.32 -4.23
CA LEU A 106 -14.36 -7.21 -4.09
C LEU A 106 -14.53 -6.80 -2.64
N TYR A 107 -14.68 -7.76 -1.71
CA TYR A 107 -14.85 -7.45 -0.29
C TYR A 107 -13.63 -6.71 0.27
N GLY A 108 -12.40 -7.18 -0.03
CA GLY A 108 -11.18 -6.54 0.43
C GLY A 108 -10.96 -5.16 -0.18
N ALA A 109 -11.13 -5.03 -1.49
CA ALA A 109 -10.92 -3.76 -2.18
C ALA A 109 -11.95 -2.70 -1.77
N LEU A 110 -13.23 -3.06 -1.72
CA LEU A 110 -14.29 -2.12 -1.36
C LEU A 110 -14.29 -1.75 0.12
N SER A 111 -13.87 -2.64 1.03
CA SER A 111 -13.73 -2.28 2.45
C SER A 111 -12.62 -1.24 2.67
N GLY A 112 -11.47 -1.38 1.98
CA GLY A 112 -10.39 -0.39 2.02
C GLY A 112 -10.79 0.95 1.41
N TRP A 113 -11.49 0.92 0.27
CA TRP A 113 -12.02 2.11 -0.38
C TRP A 113 -13.04 2.85 0.51
N ALA A 114 -13.97 2.12 1.12
CA ALA A 114 -14.97 2.71 2.01
C ALA A 114 -14.31 3.35 3.25
N TYR A 115 -13.28 2.73 3.80
CA TYR A 115 -12.50 3.29 4.90
C TYR A 115 -11.82 4.61 4.52
N LEU A 116 -11.11 4.67 3.38
CA LEU A 116 -10.47 5.90 2.92
C LEU A 116 -11.50 6.98 2.56
N THR A 117 -12.64 6.59 1.98
CA THR A 117 -13.75 7.53 1.72
C THR A 117 -14.32 8.11 3.01
N ALA A 118 -14.35 7.33 4.11
CA ALA A 118 -14.78 7.85 5.40
C ALA A 118 -13.80 8.92 5.94
N ILE A 119 -12.48 8.74 5.73
CA ILE A 119 -11.47 9.77 6.07
C ILE A 119 -11.72 11.05 5.28
N GLU A 120 -11.86 10.97 3.95
CA GLU A 120 -12.15 12.13 3.10
C GLU A 120 -13.44 12.84 3.52
N THR A 121 -14.45 12.06 3.96
CA THR A 121 -15.70 12.64 4.47
C THR A 121 -15.48 13.38 5.79
N MET A 122 -14.61 12.88 6.66
CA MET A 122 -14.25 13.57 7.91
C MET A 122 -13.48 14.86 7.61
N ASP A 123 -12.57 14.85 6.64
CA ASP A 123 -11.87 16.04 6.16
C ASP A 123 -12.85 17.10 5.65
N GLY A 124 -13.92 16.68 4.97
CA GLY A 124 -14.99 17.55 4.49
C GLY A 124 -15.71 18.34 5.59
N PHE A 125 -15.69 17.87 6.84
CA PHE A 125 -16.27 18.55 8.01
C PHE A 125 -15.24 19.28 8.87
N SER A 126 -13.98 19.34 8.50
CA SER A 126 -12.91 20.01 9.24
C SER A 126 -12.55 21.36 8.63
N ASP A 127 -12.51 22.42 9.46
CA ASP A 127 -12.09 23.76 9.02
C ASP A 127 -10.62 23.80 8.55
N GLY A 128 -9.81 22.82 8.96
CA GLY A 128 -8.40 22.73 8.58
C GLY A 128 -8.15 22.09 7.21
N TRP A 129 -9.15 21.39 6.66
CA TRP A 129 -9.06 20.66 5.38
C TRP A 129 -10.32 20.88 4.56
N GLY A 130 -10.86 19.86 3.96
CA GLY A 130 -12.05 19.82 3.14
C GLY A 130 -12.07 18.50 2.38
N PHE A 131 -13.23 18.08 1.89
CA PHE A 131 -13.32 16.89 1.05
C PHE A 131 -12.53 17.08 -0.24
N SER A 132 -11.52 16.23 -0.48
CA SER A 132 -10.71 16.26 -1.68
C SER A 132 -11.24 15.32 -2.76
N TRP A 133 -11.71 15.87 -3.87
CA TRP A 133 -12.11 15.07 -5.04
C TRP A 133 -10.90 14.37 -5.70
N THR A 134 -9.71 14.94 -5.58
CA THR A 134 -8.49 14.35 -6.13
C THR A 134 -8.02 13.16 -5.29
N ASP A 135 -8.14 13.21 -3.96
CA ASP A 135 -7.81 12.09 -3.08
C ASP A 135 -8.85 10.98 -3.17
N PHE A 136 -10.14 11.34 -3.24
CA PHE A 136 -11.19 10.37 -3.52
C PHE A 136 -10.97 9.66 -4.87
N SER A 137 -10.53 10.38 -5.89
CA SER A 137 -10.19 9.81 -7.19
C SER A 137 -8.96 8.90 -7.12
N ALA A 138 -7.91 9.30 -6.39
CA ALA A 138 -6.71 8.50 -6.16
C ALA A 138 -7.04 7.19 -5.42
N ASN A 139 -7.88 7.27 -4.37
CA ASN A 139 -8.41 6.11 -3.63
C ASN A 139 -9.17 5.16 -4.55
N THR A 140 -10.02 5.72 -5.42
CA THR A 140 -10.79 4.93 -6.39
C THR A 140 -9.88 4.26 -7.43
N LEU A 141 -8.90 4.98 -7.96
CA LEU A 141 -7.93 4.43 -8.93
C LEU A 141 -7.11 3.29 -8.33
N GLY A 142 -6.61 3.43 -7.09
CA GLY A 142 -5.91 2.36 -6.39
C GLY A 142 -6.77 1.12 -6.19
N THR A 143 -8.04 1.31 -5.82
CA THR A 143 -9.03 0.23 -5.68
C THR A 143 -9.32 -0.47 -7.01
N VAL A 144 -9.57 0.28 -8.07
CA VAL A 144 -9.81 -0.28 -9.40
C VAL A 144 -8.58 -1.03 -9.89
N PHE A 145 -7.40 -0.51 -9.61
CA PHE A 145 -6.15 -1.13 -10.02
C PHE A 145 -5.95 -2.50 -9.37
N ILE A 146 -6.15 -2.64 -8.04
CA ILE A 146 -6.03 -3.96 -7.38
C ILE A 146 -7.11 -4.94 -7.84
N ILE A 147 -8.35 -4.49 -8.05
CA ILE A 147 -9.41 -5.33 -8.59
C ILE A 147 -9.02 -5.85 -9.97
N GLY A 148 -8.56 -4.98 -10.85
CA GLY A 148 -8.10 -5.34 -12.19
C GLY A 148 -6.95 -6.36 -12.15
N GLN A 149 -5.93 -6.12 -11.35
CA GLN A 149 -4.79 -7.04 -11.19
C GLN A 149 -5.24 -8.43 -10.71
N LYS A 150 -6.05 -8.48 -9.67
CA LYS A 150 -6.53 -9.75 -9.09
C LYS A 150 -7.48 -10.48 -10.03
N PHE A 151 -8.34 -9.78 -10.77
CA PHE A 151 -9.28 -10.37 -11.72
C PHE A 151 -8.58 -10.93 -12.97
N LEU A 152 -7.57 -10.22 -13.48
CA LEU A 152 -6.75 -10.75 -14.57
C LEU A 152 -6.03 -12.04 -14.16
N SER A 153 -5.64 -12.14 -12.88
CA SER A 153 -5.03 -13.35 -12.32
C SER A 153 -5.99 -14.52 -12.15
N CYS A 154 -7.30 -14.28 -12.25
CA CYS A 154 -8.33 -15.35 -12.10
C CYS A 154 -8.71 -16.01 -13.42
N LYS A 155 -8.24 -15.55 -14.57
CA LYS A 155 -8.58 -16.13 -15.88
C LYS A 155 -7.80 -17.42 -16.12
N GLU A 156 -8.51 -18.53 -16.36
CA GLU A 156 -7.91 -19.77 -16.84
C GLU A 156 -7.30 -19.53 -18.23
N GLY A 157 -6.13 -20.11 -18.49
CA GLY A 157 -5.41 -19.93 -19.76
C GLY A 157 -4.77 -18.56 -19.96
N ALA A 158 -4.76 -17.74 -18.94
CA ALA A 158 -4.18 -16.43 -18.96
C ALA A 158 -2.68 -16.48 -19.34
N SER A 159 -2.24 -15.54 -20.16
CA SER A 159 -0.83 -15.41 -20.59
C SER A 159 0.12 -15.34 -19.38
N PRO A 160 1.44 -15.55 -19.55
CA PRO A 160 2.42 -15.35 -18.47
C PRO A 160 2.28 -14.02 -17.75
N LEU A 161 1.83 -12.99 -18.46
CA LEU A 161 1.51 -11.64 -17.92
C LEU A 161 0.31 -11.63 -16.96
N SER A 162 -0.58 -12.61 -17.08
CA SER A 162 -1.81 -12.71 -16.29
C SER A 162 -1.80 -13.89 -15.31
N LYS A 163 -0.77 -14.74 -15.33
CA LYS A 163 -0.60 -15.82 -14.35
C LYS A 163 -0.23 -15.25 -12.98
N GLY A 164 -1.28 -14.88 -12.25
CA GLY A 164 -1.38 -14.94 -10.81
C GLY A 164 -0.52 -14.01 -9.98
N VAL A 165 0.44 -13.28 -10.51
CA VAL A 165 1.19 -12.30 -9.74
C VAL A 165 1.36 -11.08 -10.59
N SER A 166 1.00 -9.95 -10.05
CA SER A 166 1.20 -8.69 -10.72
C SER A 166 2.67 -8.55 -11.12
N TRP A 167 2.94 -8.45 -12.41
CA TRP A 167 4.23 -8.02 -12.93
C TRP A 167 4.58 -6.60 -12.45
N LEU A 168 3.60 -5.89 -11.89
CA LEU A 168 3.70 -4.54 -11.35
C LEU A 168 3.21 -4.53 -9.91
N SER A 169 4.03 -4.02 -9.00
CA SER A 169 3.71 -3.78 -7.60
C SER A 169 3.92 -2.32 -7.26
N LEU A 170 3.03 -1.77 -6.43
CA LEU A 170 3.21 -0.46 -5.84
C LEU A 170 3.99 -0.60 -4.54
N LYS A 171 4.98 0.28 -4.31
CA LYS A 171 5.81 0.22 -3.11
C LYS A 171 6.05 1.59 -2.52
N PHE A 172 6.45 1.58 -1.28
CA PHE A 172 6.71 2.76 -0.46
C PHE A 172 8.08 2.66 0.19
N SER A 173 8.77 3.77 0.31
CA SER A 173 9.93 3.92 1.18
C SER A 173 9.91 5.27 1.88
N PHE A 174 10.56 5.31 3.03
CA PHE A 174 10.71 6.53 3.82
C PHE A 174 12.16 6.70 4.25
N ARG A 175 12.65 7.94 4.21
CA ARG A 175 13.89 8.40 4.81
C ARG A 175 13.61 9.58 5.73
N GLN A 176 14.31 9.69 6.84
CA GLN A 176 14.25 10.89 7.64
C GLN A 176 14.85 12.05 6.88
N THR A 177 14.29 13.25 7.07
CA THR A 177 14.73 14.49 6.45
C THR A 177 15.03 15.54 7.49
N ASP A 178 15.65 16.63 7.07
CA ASP A 178 15.96 17.78 7.93
C ASP A 178 14.84 18.85 7.94
N PHE A 179 13.68 18.57 7.33
CA PHE A 179 12.58 19.53 7.22
C PHE A 179 11.64 19.57 8.44
N PRO A 180 11.35 18.48 9.17
CA PRO A 180 10.42 18.51 10.29
C PRO A 180 10.70 19.57 11.37
N PRO A 181 11.96 19.89 11.72
CA PRO A 181 12.24 20.94 12.70
C PRO A 181 11.72 22.32 12.31
N TYR A 182 11.53 22.61 11.02
CA TYR A 182 10.97 23.90 10.58
C TYR A 182 9.47 24.01 10.85
N ARG A 183 8.73 22.91 10.78
CA ARG A 183 7.29 22.86 11.03
C ARG A 183 6.86 21.52 11.66
N PRO A 184 7.19 21.28 12.95
CA PRO A 184 6.93 19.98 13.59
C PRO A 184 5.45 19.61 13.65
N SER A 185 4.54 20.59 13.77
CA SER A 185 3.10 20.35 13.77
C SER A 185 2.60 19.82 12.43
N LEU A 186 3.20 20.23 11.32
CA LEU A 186 2.80 19.88 9.97
C LEU A 186 3.56 18.66 9.43
N LEU A 187 4.88 18.58 9.68
CA LEU A 187 5.77 17.55 9.12
C LEU A 187 6.06 16.42 10.12
N GLY A 188 5.57 16.51 11.35
CA GLY A 188 5.69 15.48 12.39
C GLY A 188 6.75 15.79 13.44
N LYS A 189 6.38 15.56 14.70
CA LYS A 189 7.20 15.79 15.90
C LYS A 189 8.14 14.63 16.22
N ASN A 190 7.80 13.44 15.77
CA ASN A 190 8.54 12.21 16.02
C ASN A 190 8.54 11.32 14.76
N LEU A 191 9.35 10.27 14.77
CA LEU A 191 9.50 9.39 13.59
C LEU A 191 8.17 8.82 13.07
N SER A 192 7.28 8.40 13.98
CA SER A 192 5.99 7.82 13.57
C SER A 192 5.11 8.85 12.85
N GLU A 193 5.09 10.09 13.33
CA GLU A 193 4.39 11.17 12.66
C GLU A 193 5.06 11.57 11.34
N GLN A 194 6.41 11.62 11.30
CA GLN A 194 7.18 11.96 10.11
C GLN A 194 6.93 10.96 8.97
N ILE A 195 6.86 9.67 9.28
CA ILE A 195 6.54 8.65 8.26
C ILE A 195 5.20 8.94 7.56
N ILE A 196 4.24 9.53 8.27
CA ILE A 196 2.90 9.82 7.76
C ILE A 196 2.82 11.22 7.15
N LYS A 197 3.47 12.22 7.78
CA LYS A 197 3.29 13.64 7.48
C LYS A 197 4.39 14.25 6.62
N ASP A 198 5.63 13.75 6.72
CA ASP A 198 6.76 14.34 5.99
C ASP A 198 6.86 13.77 4.58
N TYR A 199 6.14 14.36 3.65
CA TYR A 199 6.20 14.00 2.23
C TYR A 199 7.59 14.15 1.61
N ASN A 200 8.51 14.93 2.20
CA ASN A 200 9.88 15.02 1.71
C ASN A 200 10.67 13.72 1.93
N GLY A 201 10.32 12.96 2.97
CA GLY A 201 10.94 11.67 3.27
C GLY A 201 10.32 10.50 2.53
N GLN A 202 9.11 10.66 2.03
CA GLN A 202 8.38 9.60 1.36
C GLN A 202 8.79 9.46 -0.11
N SER A 203 8.80 8.22 -0.59
CA SER A 203 8.95 7.94 -2.02
C SER A 203 8.02 6.79 -2.40
N TYR A 204 7.36 6.94 -3.52
CA TYR A 204 6.40 5.98 -4.06
C TYR A 204 6.93 5.35 -5.33
N TRP A 205 6.80 4.02 -5.46
CA TRP A 205 7.50 3.25 -6.46
C TRP A 205 6.58 2.35 -7.27
N LEU A 206 6.83 2.29 -8.55
CA LEU A 206 6.32 1.27 -9.47
C LEU A 206 7.42 0.22 -9.63
N SER A 207 7.20 -0.99 -9.12
CA SER A 207 8.18 -2.08 -9.14
C SER A 207 7.74 -3.14 -10.14
N PHE A 208 8.57 -3.35 -11.17
CA PHE A 208 8.31 -4.22 -12.32
C PHE A 208 9.09 -5.52 -12.19
N ASN A 209 8.41 -6.64 -12.15
CA ASN A 209 9.04 -7.94 -12.08
C ASN A 209 9.47 -8.43 -13.47
N LEU A 210 10.77 -8.40 -13.74
CA LEU A 210 11.35 -8.80 -15.01
C LEU A 210 11.12 -10.28 -15.32
N SER A 211 11.13 -11.16 -14.32
CA SER A 211 10.94 -12.59 -14.52
C SER A 211 9.56 -12.95 -15.09
N SER A 212 8.57 -12.07 -14.92
CA SER A 212 7.23 -12.26 -15.47
C SER A 212 7.18 -12.22 -17.00
N PHE A 213 8.19 -11.63 -17.63
CA PHE A 213 8.32 -11.51 -19.09
C PHE A 213 9.27 -12.57 -19.68
N MET A 214 9.88 -13.40 -18.84
CA MET A 214 10.85 -14.40 -19.26
C MET A 214 10.21 -15.78 -19.35
N LYS A 215 10.89 -16.69 -20.07
CA LYS A 215 10.49 -18.10 -20.13
C LYS A 215 10.52 -18.71 -18.72
N GLU A 216 9.60 -19.62 -18.44
CA GLU A 216 9.42 -20.27 -17.11
C GLU A 216 10.71 -20.96 -16.62
N LYS A 217 11.52 -21.51 -17.55
CA LYS A 217 12.81 -22.16 -17.27
C LYS A 217 13.99 -21.19 -17.12
N SER A 218 13.76 -19.88 -17.18
CA SER A 218 14.83 -18.88 -17.01
C SER A 218 15.48 -19.03 -15.63
N LYS A 219 16.81 -18.96 -15.58
CA LYS A 219 17.61 -18.90 -14.34
C LYS A 219 17.61 -17.52 -13.69
N PHE A 220 16.95 -16.53 -14.30
CA PHE A 220 16.87 -15.18 -13.76
C PHE A 220 16.17 -15.18 -12.38
N PRO A 221 16.67 -14.43 -11.38
CA PRO A 221 16.10 -14.36 -10.05
C PRO A 221 14.65 -13.85 -10.10
N LYS A 222 13.70 -14.67 -9.64
CA LYS A 222 12.26 -14.33 -9.70
C LYS A 222 11.87 -13.19 -8.77
N TRP A 223 12.69 -12.91 -7.79
CA TRP A 223 12.51 -11.86 -6.78
C TRP A 223 13.11 -10.51 -7.17
N LEU A 224 13.88 -10.45 -8.28
CA LEU A 224 14.54 -9.21 -8.71
C LEU A 224 13.63 -8.41 -9.63
N ASN A 225 13.39 -7.17 -9.24
CA ASN A 225 12.56 -6.20 -9.96
C ASN A 225 13.40 -4.99 -10.38
N LEU A 226 12.86 -4.22 -11.33
CA LEU A 226 13.23 -2.83 -11.58
C LEU A 226 12.16 -1.92 -10.99
N ALA A 227 12.58 -0.84 -10.35
CA ALA A 227 11.68 0.11 -9.73
C ALA A 227 11.90 1.52 -10.27
N PHE A 228 10.79 2.20 -10.60
CA PHE A 228 10.73 3.61 -10.91
C PHE A 228 10.02 4.31 -9.75
N GLY A 229 10.65 5.34 -9.20
CA GLY A 229 10.17 6.04 -8.04
C GLY A 229 9.81 7.50 -8.34
N TYR A 230 8.93 8.03 -7.51
CA TYR A 230 8.54 9.42 -7.47
C TYR A 230 8.64 9.94 -6.04
N GLY A 231 9.19 11.13 -5.90
CA GLY A 231 9.33 11.86 -4.64
C GLY A 231 9.24 13.37 -4.83
N GLY A 232 9.20 14.08 -3.73
CA GLY A 232 9.28 15.53 -3.70
C GLY A 232 10.19 15.99 -2.56
N GLU A 233 10.81 17.13 -2.70
CA GLU A 233 11.72 17.67 -1.69
C GLU A 233 11.58 19.16 -1.53
N ALA A 234 12.05 19.69 -0.38
CA ALA A 234 12.00 21.09 0.03
C ALA A 234 10.55 21.61 0.20
N MET A 235 9.63 20.74 0.54
CA MET A 235 8.23 21.09 0.79
C MET A 235 8.00 21.38 2.28
N ILE A 236 8.00 22.65 2.64
CA ILE A 236 7.69 23.12 4.01
C ILE A 236 6.23 23.50 4.21
N SER A 237 5.46 23.49 3.14
CA SER A 237 3.99 23.61 3.13
C SER A 237 3.39 22.93 1.91
N GLY A 238 2.07 22.79 1.87
CA GLY A 238 1.37 22.19 0.73
C GLY A 238 1.59 22.94 -0.57
N ARG A 239 1.57 24.28 -0.53
CA ARG A 239 1.63 25.15 -1.73
C ARG A 239 2.78 26.13 -1.75
N ASN A 240 3.08 26.73 -0.60
CA ASN A 240 3.99 27.86 -0.52
C ASN A 240 5.45 27.41 -0.44
N GLU A 241 6.33 28.14 -1.09
CA GLU A 241 7.78 27.98 -1.04
C GLU A 241 8.42 28.80 0.07
N PHE A 242 7.68 29.70 0.70
CA PHE A 242 8.13 30.47 1.86
C PHE A 242 7.16 30.32 3.02
N ILE A 243 7.69 30.35 4.22
CA ILE A 243 6.95 30.43 5.47
C ILE A 243 7.60 31.45 6.39
N ILE A 244 6.80 32.07 7.24
CA ILE A 244 7.28 32.87 8.36
C ILE A 244 7.26 31.96 9.59
N LEU A 245 8.42 31.77 10.21
CA LEU A 245 8.56 30.99 11.44
C LEU A 245 8.02 31.80 12.65
N GLU A 246 7.77 31.08 13.75
CA GLU A 246 7.30 31.68 15.00
C GLU A 246 8.22 32.78 15.53
N ASN A 247 9.54 32.70 15.24
CA ASN A 247 10.54 33.71 15.58
C ASN A 247 10.57 34.92 14.61
N GLY A 248 9.67 35.01 13.65
CA GLY A 248 9.59 36.06 12.64
C GLY A 248 10.52 35.90 11.44
N ASN A 249 11.40 34.90 11.44
CA ASN A 249 12.29 34.66 10.31
C ASN A 249 11.50 34.06 9.13
N THR A 250 11.80 34.55 7.92
CA THR A 250 11.26 33.96 6.69
C THR A 250 12.23 32.94 6.14
N ILE A 251 11.74 31.74 5.89
CA ILE A 251 12.47 30.68 5.16
C ILE A 251 11.85 30.54 3.79
N TRP A 252 12.68 30.50 2.77
CA TRP A 252 12.31 30.22 1.39
C TRP A 252 13.01 28.95 0.93
N MET A 253 12.22 27.99 0.38
CA MET A 253 12.71 26.71 -0.14
C MET A 253 11.98 26.40 -1.43
N GLU A 254 12.69 26.40 -2.54
CA GLU A 254 12.14 26.05 -3.83
C GLU A 254 11.92 24.54 -3.91
N ARG A 255 10.67 24.14 -3.85
CA ARG A 255 10.27 22.74 -3.89
C ARG A 255 10.47 22.14 -5.28
N TYR A 256 10.83 20.85 -5.33
CA TYR A 256 11.07 20.17 -6.60
C TYR A 256 10.71 18.68 -6.54
N ARG A 257 10.42 18.12 -7.74
CA ARG A 257 10.14 16.71 -7.93
C ARG A 257 11.41 15.91 -8.07
N GLN A 258 11.37 14.68 -7.58
CA GLN A 258 12.44 13.69 -7.71
C GLN A 258 11.90 12.46 -8.42
N TYR A 259 12.66 11.96 -9.38
CA TYR A 259 12.37 10.74 -10.11
C TYR A 259 13.51 9.77 -9.87
N TYR A 260 13.17 8.52 -9.60
CA TYR A 260 14.13 7.52 -9.20
C TYR A 260 14.10 6.30 -10.12
N PHE A 261 15.27 5.70 -10.33
CA PHE A 261 15.42 4.40 -10.95
C PHE A 261 16.33 3.52 -10.09
N SER A 262 15.86 2.32 -9.74
CA SER A 262 16.55 1.45 -8.79
C SER A 262 16.24 -0.02 -9.05
N LEU A 263 17.06 -0.90 -8.53
CA LEU A 263 16.72 -2.30 -8.33
C LEU A 263 15.77 -2.41 -7.13
N ASP A 264 14.96 -3.48 -7.13
CA ASP A 264 14.06 -3.78 -6.02
C ASP A 264 13.96 -5.29 -5.79
N ILE A 265 13.65 -5.64 -4.54
CA ILE A 265 13.46 -7.03 -4.10
C ILE A 265 11.98 -7.26 -3.84
N ASP A 266 11.39 -8.18 -4.59
CA ASP A 266 10.03 -8.64 -4.34
C ASP A 266 10.04 -9.77 -3.29
N LEU A 267 9.83 -9.39 -2.04
CA LEU A 267 9.81 -10.35 -0.93
C LEU A 267 8.76 -11.45 -1.11
N SER A 268 7.63 -11.14 -1.74
CA SER A 268 6.55 -12.11 -1.95
C SER A 268 6.94 -13.26 -2.89
N ARG A 269 8.01 -13.09 -3.67
CA ARG A 269 8.56 -14.08 -4.62
C ARG A 269 9.72 -14.89 -4.06
N ILE A 270 10.15 -14.60 -2.86
CA ILE A 270 11.18 -15.40 -2.16
C ILE A 270 10.54 -16.71 -1.73
N LYS A 271 11.13 -17.82 -2.21
CA LYS A 271 10.64 -19.16 -1.87
C LYS A 271 10.95 -19.48 -0.42
N THR A 272 9.94 -19.86 0.34
CA THR A 272 10.05 -20.36 1.70
C THR A 272 9.13 -21.55 1.91
N LYS A 273 9.55 -22.49 2.76
CA LYS A 273 8.72 -23.63 3.19
C LYS A 273 7.80 -23.25 4.36
N SER A 274 8.06 -22.14 5.04
CA SER A 274 7.29 -21.67 6.18
C SER A 274 6.12 -20.80 5.70
N HIS A 275 4.89 -21.23 5.98
CA HIS A 275 3.68 -20.43 5.71
C HIS A 275 3.69 -19.11 6.49
N PHE A 276 4.21 -19.11 7.72
CA PHE A 276 4.35 -17.89 8.53
C PHE A 276 5.29 -16.87 7.87
N LEU A 277 6.50 -17.29 7.45
CA LEU A 277 7.42 -16.40 6.75
C LEU A 277 6.86 -15.91 5.42
N LYS A 278 6.14 -16.76 4.70
CA LYS A 278 5.44 -16.36 3.48
C LYS A 278 4.45 -15.24 3.73
N THR A 279 3.62 -15.37 4.76
CA THR A 279 2.65 -14.33 5.16
C THR A 279 3.36 -13.02 5.53
N ILE A 280 4.45 -13.08 6.30
CA ILE A 280 5.26 -11.89 6.62
C ILE A 280 5.77 -11.23 5.34
N PHE A 281 6.43 -11.98 4.46
CA PHE A 281 6.97 -11.45 3.21
C PHE A 281 5.91 -10.82 2.33
N GLU A 282 4.73 -11.43 2.21
CA GLU A 282 3.59 -10.88 1.49
C GLU A 282 3.08 -9.59 2.12
N THR A 283 2.99 -9.55 3.45
CA THR A 283 2.51 -8.38 4.21
C THR A 283 3.45 -7.18 4.07
N ILE A 284 4.77 -7.38 4.21
CA ILE A 284 5.74 -6.27 4.14
C ILE A 284 6.25 -6.00 2.71
N SER A 285 5.76 -6.72 1.71
CA SER A 285 6.24 -6.58 0.32
C SER A 285 5.97 -5.22 -0.33
N PHE A 286 5.15 -4.38 0.29
CA PHE A 286 4.95 -2.99 -0.13
C PHE A 286 6.14 -2.08 0.19
N ILE A 287 7.02 -2.50 1.10
CA ILE A 287 8.21 -1.73 1.44
C ILE A 287 9.26 -1.91 0.35
N LYS A 288 9.74 -0.81 -0.20
CA LYS A 288 10.90 -0.80 -1.11
C LYS A 288 12.16 -1.07 -0.31
N ILE A 289 12.82 -2.17 -0.61
CA ILE A 289 14.11 -2.49 0.01
C ILE A 289 15.19 -1.52 -0.51
N PRO A 290 16.00 -0.93 0.36
CA PRO A 290 17.09 -0.05 -0.05
C PRO A 290 18.03 -0.73 -1.06
N ALA A 291 18.32 -0.04 -2.15
CA ALA A 291 19.22 -0.48 -3.20
C ALA A 291 19.86 0.75 -3.87
N PRO A 292 20.98 0.60 -4.57
CA PRO A 292 21.55 1.69 -5.36
C PRO A 292 20.50 2.33 -6.25
N THR A 293 20.44 3.66 -6.23
CA THR A 293 19.34 4.41 -6.86
C THR A 293 19.89 5.60 -7.64
N LEU A 294 19.51 5.68 -8.90
CA LEU A 294 19.69 6.89 -9.69
C LEU A 294 18.55 7.85 -9.38
N GLU A 295 18.88 9.06 -8.99
CA GLU A 295 17.94 10.16 -8.81
C GLU A 295 18.11 11.16 -9.94
N TRP A 296 16.98 11.60 -10.50
CA TRP A 296 16.92 12.73 -11.42
C TRP A 296 15.96 13.78 -10.87
N ASN A 297 16.47 15.02 -10.80
CA ASN A 297 15.72 16.17 -10.32
C ASN A 297 16.16 17.45 -11.06
N LYS A 298 15.64 18.63 -10.66
CA LYS A 298 15.99 19.91 -11.29
C LYS A 298 17.49 20.26 -11.27
N ASN A 299 18.26 19.68 -10.35
CA ASN A 299 19.70 19.91 -10.20
C ASN A 299 20.54 18.91 -11.01
N GLY A 300 19.90 18.05 -11.81
CA GLY A 300 20.56 17.03 -12.61
C GLY A 300 20.43 15.62 -12.06
N MET A 301 21.33 14.73 -12.49
CA MET A 301 21.34 13.32 -12.11
C MET A 301 22.31 13.11 -10.94
N LYS A 302 21.90 12.32 -9.95
CA LYS A 302 22.71 11.89 -8.79
C LYS A 302 22.63 10.37 -8.66
N PHE A 303 23.70 9.78 -8.07
CA PHE A 303 23.77 8.34 -7.75
C PHE A 303 23.93 8.14 -6.24
#